data_fd4fe06961ba1c4238bcc82b2041ba97
#
_entry.id   fd4fe06961ba1c4238bcc82b2041ba97
#
_cell.length_a   1.000
_cell.length_b   1.000
_cell.length_c   1.000
_cell.angle_alpha   90.00
_cell.angle_beta   90.00
_cell.angle_gamma   90.00
#
_symmetry.space_group_name_H-M   'P 1'
#
loop_
_entity.id
_entity.type
_entity.pdbx_description
1 polymer ?
#
loop_
_entity_poly.entity_id
_entity_poly.type
_entity_poly.pdbx_seq_one_letter_code
_entity_poly.pdbx_strand_id
1 'polypeptide(L)'
;VGRRAAVCVPATTANLGPGFDTLGMALDWTDLFEVSVTPRDLTFDIRGEGTDLLPRNADHLVVRTLLDALDELGWDAPGLHLRAHSTIPLARGLGSSSAAIVAGLALAWELASPGIPMDSDWAFARAYRVEGHGDNVGPAILGGLTITWSNHTGSALPQIRTSSVRGDLRVLALVPSEVLLTDSARSALPKEVPLVDAVANIACAALLVHALGQDPSVLFDATQDTLHQPYRAALYPGSHGLLAALRKRGYAAVISGAGPTVAVLHTQEQSEELIRVVDGLTEAQGWQIHLLRPGDGARAVTPRT
;
A
#
# COMPACT_ATOMS: atom_id res chain seq x y z
N VAL A 1 20.81 -22.84 10.51
CA VAL A 1 20.89 -22.08 11.76
C VAL A 1 21.90 -20.95 11.57
N GLY A 2 21.62 -19.76 12.14
CA GLY A 2 22.49 -18.60 12.07
C GLY A 2 22.37 -17.74 10.79
N ARG A 3 21.64 -18.17 9.75
CA ARG A 3 21.32 -17.30 8.61
C ARG A 3 20.41 -16.16 9.06
N ARG A 4 20.60 -14.99 8.44
CA ARG A 4 19.81 -13.80 8.70
C ARG A 4 19.41 -13.16 7.37
N ALA A 5 18.23 -12.57 7.37
CA ALA A 5 17.78 -11.72 6.29
C ALA A 5 17.12 -10.46 6.87
N ALA A 6 17.19 -9.36 6.16
CA ALA A 6 16.49 -8.13 6.52
C ALA A 6 15.98 -7.44 5.27
N VAL A 7 14.77 -6.89 5.35
CA VAL A 7 14.11 -6.21 4.24
C VAL A 7 13.41 -4.94 4.71
N CYS A 8 13.46 -3.89 3.89
CA CYS A 8 12.59 -2.73 4.02
C CYS A 8 11.46 -2.84 3.01
N VAL A 9 10.23 -2.59 3.45
CA VAL A 9 9.05 -2.65 2.59
C VAL A 9 8.25 -1.35 2.73
N PRO A 10 7.83 -0.72 1.62
CA PRO A 10 7.15 0.57 1.66
C PRO A 10 5.68 0.46 2.06
N ALA A 11 5.15 1.56 2.61
CA ALA A 11 3.74 1.86 2.59
C ALA A 11 3.26 2.05 1.14
N THR A 12 1.97 1.87 0.93
CA THR A 12 1.36 2.05 -0.39
C THR A 12 0.06 2.83 -0.29
N THR A 13 -0.26 3.58 -1.33
CA THR A 13 -1.57 4.17 -1.54
C THR A 13 -2.20 3.55 -2.78
N ALA A 14 -3.32 2.90 -2.60
CA ALA A 14 -4.02 2.16 -3.64
C ALA A 14 -5.24 2.94 -4.15
N ASN A 15 -5.78 2.51 -5.27
CA ASN A 15 -6.92 3.11 -5.97
C ASN A 15 -6.65 4.50 -6.54
N LEU A 16 -6.00 5.40 -5.82
CA LEU A 16 -5.68 6.76 -6.26
C LEU A 16 -6.89 7.53 -6.82
N GLY A 17 -8.09 7.28 -6.28
CA GLY A 17 -9.37 7.72 -6.81
C GLY A 17 -9.91 6.69 -7.82
N PRO A 18 -9.90 6.98 -9.14
CA PRO A 18 -10.61 6.17 -10.14
C PRO A 18 -9.94 4.84 -10.51
N GLY A 19 -8.73 4.57 -10.00
CA GLY A 19 -7.96 3.36 -10.32
C GLY A 19 -8.28 2.14 -9.47
N PHE A 20 -9.53 1.98 -9.07
CA PHE A 20 -10.02 0.94 -8.18
C PHE A 20 -9.49 -0.46 -8.53
N ASP A 21 -8.89 -1.15 -7.55
CA ASP A 21 -8.27 -2.49 -7.64
C ASP A 21 -7.19 -2.62 -8.76
N THR A 22 -6.79 -1.50 -9.39
CA THR A 22 -5.90 -1.48 -10.56
C THR A 22 -4.64 -0.65 -10.34
N LEU A 23 -4.78 0.57 -9.79
CA LEU A 23 -3.67 1.50 -9.63
C LEU A 23 -3.22 1.56 -8.17
N GLY A 24 -1.89 1.50 -7.98
CA GLY A 24 -1.28 1.69 -6.68
C GLY A 24 0.08 2.36 -6.77
N MET A 25 0.47 3.02 -5.70
CA MET A 25 1.75 3.73 -5.62
C MET A 25 2.47 3.41 -4.30
N ALA A 26 3.75 3.08 -4.39
CA ALA A 26 4.62 2.99 -3.23
C ALA A 26 4.96 4.38 -2.70
N LEU A 27 5.11 4.50 -1.40
CA LEU A 27 5.46 5.73 -0.69
C LEU A 27 6.82 5.57 -0.01
N ASP A 28 7.58 6.65 0.16
CA ASP A 28 8.88 6.65 0.83
C ASP A 28 8.79 6.55 2.38
N TRP A 29 7.83 5.80 2.86
CA TRP A 29 7.58 5.44 4.25
C TRP A 29 7.68 3.94 4.40
N THR A 30 8.64 3.42 5.16
CA THR A 30 8.98 1.99 5.13
C THR A 30 8.97 1.35 6.51
N ASP A 31 8.54 0.09 6.57
CA ASP A 31 8.76 -0.82 7.69
C ASP A 31 10.04 -1.64 7.47
N LEU A 32 10.70 -2.01 8.58
CA LEU A 32 11.87 -2.89 8.59
C LEU A 32 11.53 -4.22 9.24
N PHE A 33 11.80 -5.30 8.53
CA PHE A 33 11.66 -6.66 9.04
C PHE A 33 12.99 -7.40 8.94
N GLU A 34 13.37 -8.06 10.04
CA GLU A 34 14.57 -8.89 10.10
C GLU A 34 14.19 -10.28 10.61
N VAL A 35 14.80 -11.30 10.06
CA VAL A 35 14.63 -12.68 10.52
C VAL A 35 15.97 -13.32 10.77
N SER A 36 16.07 -14.12 11.83
CA SER A 36 17.22 -14.98 12.12
C SER A 36 16.74 -16.41 12.26
N VAL A 37 17.44 -17.34 11.60
CA VAL A 37 17.15 -18.77 11.71
C VAL A 37 17.77 -19.31 13.00
N THR A 38 16.90 -19.86 13.86
CA THR A 38 17.25 -20.41 15.18
C THR A 38 17.21 -21.95 15.19
N PRO A 39 17.82 -22.63 16.16
CA PRO A 39 17.78 -24.09 16.24
C PRO A 39 16.37 -24.66 16.46
N ARG A 40 15.49 -23.89 17.06
CA ARG A 40 14.11 -24.24 17.42
C ARG A 40 13.37 -22.96 17.83
N ASP A 41 12.07 -23.07 18.03
CA ASP A 41 11.16 -22.06 18.54
C ASP A 41 10.96 -20.86 17.59
N LEU A 42 9.79 -20.28 17.69
CA LEU A 42 9.40 -19.06 17.03
C LEU A 42 9.31 -17.95 18.07
N THR A 43 10.12 -16.90 17.91
CA THR A 43 10.21 -15.79 18.84
C THR A 43 10.09 -14.44 18.14
N PHE A 44 9.69 -13.38 18.88
CA PHE A 44 9.34 -12.09 18.30
C PHE A 44 9.90 -10.92 19.11
N ASP A 45 10.44 -9.91 18.41
CA ASP A 45 10.71 -8.55 18.89
C ASP A 45 9.97 -7.58 17.98
N ILE A 46 8.72 -7.21 18.35
CA ILE A 46 7.86 -6.32 17.57
C ILE A 46 7.87 -4.95 18.23
N ARG A 47 8.15 -3.91 17.46
CA ARG A 47 8.20 -2.50 17.90
C ARG A 47 7.43 -1.59 16.94
N GLY A 48 6.87 -0.52 17.50
CA GLY A 48 6.10 0.47 16.76
C GLY A 48 4.64 0.07 16.58
N GLU A 49 4.10 0.28 15.41
CA GLU A 49 2.70 0.00 15.09
C GLU A 49 2.36 -1.49 15.30
N GLY A 50 1.24 -1.75 15.96
CA GLY A 50 0.73 -3.11 16.20
C GLY A 50 1.45 -3.91 17.28
N THR A 51 2.36 -3.35 18.05
CA THR A 51 3.13 -4.06 19.09
C THR A 51 2.27 -4.91 20.02
N ASP A 52 1.10 -4.38 20.43
CA ASP A 52 0.18 -5.04 21.36
C ASP A 52 -0.98 -5.77 20.67
N LEU A 53 -1.09 -5.65 19.35
CA LEU A 53 -2.22 -6.17 18.57
C LEU A 53 -1.86 -7.38 17.69
N LEU A 54 -0.60 -7.44 17.20
CA LEU A 54 -0.19 -8.48 16.28
C LEU A 54 0.09 -9.80 17.00
N PRO A 55 -0.32 -10.96 16.41
CA PRO A 55 -0.07 -12.26 17.00
C PRO A 55 1.44 -12.56 17.08
N ARG A 56 1.86 -13.24 18.14
CA ARG A 56 3.26 -13.69 18.36
C ARG A 56 3.37 -15.19 18.22
N ASN A 57 2.84 -15.71 17.11
CA ASN A 57 2.83 -17.12 16.75
C ASN A 57 2.88 -17.28 15.22
N ALA A 58 2.65 -18.46 14.69
CA ALA A 58 2.66 -18.76 13.25
C ALA A 58 1.57 -18.00 12.45
N ASP A 59 0.54 -17.45 13.10
CA ASP A 59 -0.50 -16.66 12.46
C ASP A 59 -0.04 -15.22 12.16
N HIS A 60 1.13 -14.79 12.67
CA HIS A 60 1.71 -13.49 12.31
C HIS A 60 1.94 -13.43 10.80
N LEU A 61 1.31 -12.45 10.12
CA LEU A 61 1.21 -12.43 8.66
C LEU A 61 2.57 -12.53 7.95
N VAL A 62 3.59 -11.83 8.45
CA VAL A 62 4.98 -11.94 7.92
C VAL A 62 5.50 -13.36 8.07
N VAL A 63 5.30 -13.99 9.23
CA VAL A 63 5.81 -15.34 9.51
C VAL A 63 5.10 -16.38 8.68
N ARG A 64 3.77 -16.33 8.62
CA ARG A 64 2.97 -17.24 7.80
C ARG A 64 3.40 -17.20 6.35
N THR A 65 3.48 -15.99 5.77
CA THR A 65 3.88 -15.82 4.38
C THR A 65 5.33 -16.25 4.14
N LEU A 66 6.22 -15.99 5.09
CA LEU A 66 7.63 -16.43 5.05
C LEU A 66 7.73 -17.96 5.07
N LEU A 67 7.01 -18.65 5.96
CA LEU A 67 7.06 -20.10 6.06
C LEU A 67 6.49 -20.77 4.80
N ASP A 68 5.34 -20.30 4.31
CA ASP A 68 4.74 -20.81 3.06
C ASP A 68 5.69 -20.62 1.87
N ALA A 69 6.37 -19.48 1.80
CA ALA A 69 7.34 -19.21 0.74
C ALA A 69 8.62 -20.06 0.86
N LEU A 70 9.12 -20.29 2.07
CA LEU A 70 10.28 -21.17 2.30
C LEU A 70 9.98 -22.61 1.90
N ASP A 71 8.82 -23.13 2.25
CA ASP A 71 8.38 -24.47 1.87
C ASP A 71 8.38 -24.63 0.34
N GLU A 72 7.84 -23.65 -0.37
CA GLU A 72 7.81 -23.65 -1.84
C GLU A 72 9.22 -23.55 -2.47
N LEU A 73 10.13 -22.82 -1.82
CA LEU A 73 11.53 -22.70 -2.23
C LEU A 73 12.37 -23.94 -1.83
N GLY A 74 11.75 -24.95 -1.22
CA GLY A 74 12.42 -26.17 -0.76
C GLY A 74 13.40 -25.93 0.40
N TRP A 75 13.14 -24.91 1.23
CA TRP A 75 14.02 -24.52 2.31
C TRP A 75 13.33 -24.65 3.67
N ASP A 76 13.94 -25.35 4.61
CA ASP A 76 13.40 -25.60 5.94
C ASP A 76 14.06 -24.72 7.01
N ALA A 77 13.25 -24.16 7.90
CA ALA A 77 13.69 -23.36 9.02
C ALA A 77 13.24 -24.02 10.34
N PRO A 78 14.16 -24.64 11.12
CA PRO A 78 13.79 -25.34 12.35
C PRO A 78 13.24 -24.41 13.45
N GLY A 79 13.57 -23.12 13.39
CA GLY A 79 13.07 -22.05 14.23
C GLY A 79 13.39 -20.70 13.66
N LEU A 80 12.66 -19.68 14.09
CA LEU A 80 12.79 -18.31 13.61
C LEU A 80 12.72 -17.29 14.76
N HIS A 81 13.52 -16.25 14.66
CA HIS A 81 13.35 -15.04 15.45
C HIS A 81 13.01 -13.88 14.51
N LEU A 82 11.77 -13.38 14.59
CA LEU A 82 11.31 -12.21 13.83
C LEU A 82 11.54 -10.94 14.67
N ARG A 83 12.24 -9.97 14.10
CA ARG A 83 12.28 -8.59 14.58
C ARG A 83 11.54 -7.71 13.58
N ALA A 84 10.52 -6.99 14.02
CA ALA A 84 9.74 -6.06 13.22
C ALA A 84 9.83 -4.65 13.84
N HIS A 85 10.14 -3.67 13.01
CA HIS A 85 10.02 -2.26 13.36
C HIS A 85 9.04 -1.62 12.37
N SER A 86 7.77 -1.55 12.80
CA SER A 86 6.67 -1.09 11.96
C SER A 86 6.32 0.35 12.31
N THR A 87 6.30 1.20 11.29
CA THR A 87 5.94 2.62 11.39
C THR A 87 4.70 2.94 10.56
N ILE A 88 4.32 2.03 9.64
CA ILE A 88 3.14 2.17 8.79
C ILE A 88 1.90 1.89 9.61
N PRO A 89 0.96 2.85 9.74
CA PRO A 89 -0.25 2.68 10.54
C PRO A 89 -1.12 1.52 10.08
N LEU A 90 -1.52 0.67 11.05
CA LEU A 90 -2.33 -0.52 10.75
C LEU A 90 -3.79 -0.15 10.43
N ALA A 91 -4.39 -0.82 9.43
CA ALA A 91 -5.80 -0.68 9.05
C ALA A 91 -6.22 0.78 8.76
N ARG A 92 -5.35 1.56 8.12
CA ARG A 92 -5.59 2.96 7.75
C ARG A 92 -5.45 3.26 6.27
N GLY A 93 -5.49 2.21 5.42
CA GLY A 93 -5.43 2.40 3.96
C GLY A 93 -4.03 2.73 3.42
N LEU A 94 -2.97 2.40 4.17
CA LEU A 94 -1.57 2.62 3.78
C LEU A 94 -0.82 1.31 3.46
N GLY A 95 -1.54 0.23 3.17
CA GLY A 95 -0.99 -1.03 2.67
C GLY A 95 -0.15 -1.82 3.69
N SER A 96 -0.37 -1.67 5.01
CA SER A 96 0.41 -2.39 6.03
C SER A 96 0.28 -3.92 5.94
N SER A 97 -0.89 -4.45 5.54
CA SER A 97 -1.09 -5.89 5.27
C SER A 97 -0.22 -6.34 4.10
N SER A 98 -0.28 -5.62 2.99
CA SER A 98 0.52 -5.90 1.79
C SER A 98 2.02 -5.79 2.08
N ALA A 99 2.44 -4.80 2.88
CA ALA A 99 3.83 -4.68 3.34
C ALA A 99 4.27 -5.91 4.14
N ALA A 100 3.42 -6.44 5.02
CA ALA A 100 3.70 -7.64 5.79
C ALA A 100 3.80 -8.91 4.90
N ILE A 101 2.91 -9.06 3.91
CA ILE A 101 2.95 -10.15 2.94
C ILE A 101 4.23 -10.10 2.12
N VAL A 102 4.54 -8.93 1.55
CA VAL A 102 5.74 -8.75 0.73
C VAL A 102 7.01 -8.92 1.55
N ALA A 103 7.02 -8.49 2.82
CA ALA A 103 8.13 -8.73 3.73
C ALA A 103 8.39 -10.23 3.93
N GLY A 104 7.34 -11.04 4.16
CA GLY A 104 7.48 -12.48 4.29
C GLY A 104 8.10 -13.14 3.06
N LEU A 105 7.63 -12.78 1.86
CA LEU A 105 8.17 -13.28 0.59
C LEU A 105 9.63 -12.86 0.37
N ALA A 106 9.95 -11.58 0.61
CA ALA A 106 11.29 -11.05 0.41
C ALA A 106 12.31 -11.63 1.42
N LEU A 107 11.90 -11.84 2.68
CA LEU A 107 12.72 -12.53 3.68
C LEU A 107 12.97 -13.99 3.31
N ALA A 108 11.97 -14.72 2.83
CA ALA A 108 12.13 -16.08 2.37
C ALA A 108 13.10 -16.18 1.19
N TRP A 109 12.95 -15.28 0.21
CA TRP A 109 13.84 -15.21 -0.95
C TRP A 109 15.29 -14.93 -0.53
N GLU A 110 15.50 -13.94 0.34
CA GLU A 110 16.85 -13.58 0.81
C GLU A 110 17.50 -14.70 1.65
N LEU A 111 16.72 -15.45 2.42
CA LEU A 111 17.22 -16.64 3.12
C LEU A 111 17.59 -17.76 2.15
N ALA A 112 16.79 -18.04 1.13
CA ALA A 112 17.02 -19.10 0.18
C ALA A 112 18.10 -18.74 -0.85
N SER A 113 18.14 -17.48 -1.31
CA SER A 113 18.98 -16.99 -2.41
C SER A 113 19.64 -15.66 -2.07
N PRO A 114 20.56 -15.63 -1.09
CA PRO A 114 21.15 -14.39 -0.60
C PRO A 114 21.80 -13.54 -1.68
N GLY A 115 21.46 -12.24 -1.74
CA GLY A 115 22.04 -11.30 -2.70
C GLY A 115 21.55 -11.43 -4.13
N ILE A 116 20.62 -12.36 -4.40
CA ILE A 116 19.95 -12.46 -5.70
C ILE A 116 18.66 -11.65 -5.64
N PRO A 117 18.43 -10.66 -6.54
CA PRO A 117 17.19 -9.91 -6.59
C PRO A 117 15.97 -10.84 -6.61
N MET A 118 14.97 -10.51 -5.80
CA MET A 118 13.73 -11.29 -5.76
C MET A 118 13.04 -11.26 -7.13
N ASP A 119 12.63 -12.43 -7.61
CA ASP A 119 11.80 -12.53 -8.81
C ASP A 119 10.45 -11.88 -8.56
N SER A 120 10.20 -10.76 -9.24
CA SER A 120 8.99 -9.95 -9.04
C SER A 120 7.72 -10.65 -9.52
N ASP A 121 7.78 -11.45 -10.57
CA ASP A 121 6.62 -12.19 -11.07
C ASP A 121 6.25 -13.32 -10.10
N TRP A 122 7.26 -14.02 -9.56
CA TRP A 122 7.08 -15.01 -8.50
C TRP A 122 6.45 -14.37 -7.24
N ALA A 123 7.00 -13.26 -6.78
CA ALA A 123 6.52 -12.56 -5.59
C ALA A 123 5.08 -12.04 -5.77
N PHE A 124 4.81 -11.41 -6.93
CA PHE A 124 3.51 -10.84 -7.21
C PHE A 124 2.40 -11.89 -7.28
N ALA A 125 2.65 -13.01 -7.97
CA ALA A 125 1.68 -14.09 -8.07
C ALA A 125 1.27 -14.65 -6.69
N ARG A 126 2.21 -14.68 -5.73
CA ARG A 126 1.97 -15.16 -4.37
C ARG A 126 1.30 -14.13 -3.50
N ALA A 127 1.81 -12.91 -3.52
CA ALA A 127 1.23 -11.80 -2.77
C ALA A 127 -0.23 -11.56 -3.18
N TYR A 128 -0.52 -11.57 -4.48
CA TYR A 128 -1.88 -11.43 -5.00
C TYR A 128 -2.81 -12.55 -4.52
N ARG A 129 -2.31 -13.78 -4.42
CA ARG A 129 -3.09 -14.93 -3.95
C ARG A 129 -3.52 -14.79 -2.48
N VAL A 130 -2.66 -14.16 -1.66
CA VAL A 130 -2.92 -13.92 -0.23
C VAL A 130 -3.81 -12.70 -0.01
N GLU A 131 -3.54 -11.60 -0.73
CA GLU A 131 -4.23 -10.31 -0.57
C GLU A 131 -5.57 -10.24 -1.32
N GLY A 132 -5.67 -10.91 -2.47
CA GLY A 132 -6.86 -10.90 -3.33
C GLY A 132 -6.92 -9.76 -4.35
N HIS A 133 -6.04 -8.77 -4.25
CA HIS A 133 -5.92 -7.64 -5.17
C HIS A 133 -4.47 -7.16 -5.30
N GLY A 134 -4.13 -6.49 -6.41
CA GLY A 134 -2.74 -6.20 -6.74
C GLY A 134 -2.28 -4.77 -6.49
N ASP A 135 -3.21 -3.86 -6.25
CA ASP A 135 -2.99 -2.41 -6.16
C ASP A 135 -2.16 -1.94 -4.95
N ASN A 136 -2.01 -2.79 -3.93
CA ASN A 136 -1.09 -2.56 -2.81
C ASN A 136 0.15 -3.46 -2.90
N VAL A 137 0.00 -4.77 -3.14
CA VAL A 137 1.16 -5.69 -3.21
C VAL A 137 2.06 -5.37 -4.40
N GLY A 138 1.49 -4.90 -5.50
CA GLY A 138 2.24 -4.51 -6.68
C GLY A 138 3.27 -3.41 -6.41
N PRO A 139 2.85 -2.23 -5.96
CA PRO A 139 3.79 -1.16 -5.63
C PRO A 139 4.68 -1.52 -4.43
N ALA A 140 4.23 -2.32 -3.47
CA ALA A 140 5.09 -2.80 -2.40
C ALA A 140 6.27 -3.64 -2.91
N ILE A 141 6.09 -4.41 -4.00
CA ILE A 141 7.15 -5.20 -4.63
C ILE A 141 8.03 -4.35 -5.55
N LEU A 142 7.41 -3.60 -6.48
CA LEU A 142 8.12 -2.95 -7.61
C LEU A 142 8.51 -1.50 -7.34
N GLY A 143 7.85 -0.84 -6.39
CA GLY A 143 7.98 0.60 -6.20
C GLY A 143 7.21 1.43 -7.23
N GLY A 144 7.22 2.75 -7.02
CA GLY A 144 6.60 3.71 -7.92
C GLY A 144 5.10 3.51 -8.12
N LEU A 145 4.61 3.94 -9.28
CA LEU A 145 3.24 3.71 -9.73
C LEU A 145 3.15 2.35 -10.41
N THR A 146 2.18 1.53 -10.02
CA THR A 146 1.92 0.24 -10.67
C THR A 146 0.50 0.15 -11.21
N ILE A 147 0.36 -0.55 -12.32
CA ILE A 147 -0.89 -0.90 -12.97
C ILE A 147 -1.03 -2.42 -12.89
N THR A 148 -2.12 -2.87 -12.28
CA THR A 148 -2.43 -4.30 -12.14
C THR A 148 -3.67 -4.62 -12.94
N TRP A 149 -3.68 -5.75 -13.64
CA TRP A 149 -4.84 -6.23 -14.36
C TRP A 149 -4.89 -7.76 -14.40
N SER A 150 -6.07 -8.31 -14.60
CA SER A 150 -6.29 -9.73 -14.86
C SER A 150 -6.99 -9.92 -16.20
N ASN A 151 -6.64 -10.98 -16.91
CA ASN A 151 -7.35 -11.36 -18.13
C ASN A 151 -8.71 -11.98 -17.77
N HIS A 152 -9.79 -11.51 -18.39
CA HIS A 152 -11.15 -12.03 -18.18
C HIS A 152 -11.35 -13.51 -18.55
N THR A 153 -10.36 -14.14 -19.15
CA THR A 153 -10.41 -15.56 -19.56
C THR A 153 -10.19 -16.57 -18.43
N GLY A 154 -10.12 -16.09 -17.17
CA GLY A 154 -10.28 -16.92 -15.96
C GLY A 154 -9.12 -17.86 -15.58
N SER A 155 -8.06 -17.96 -16.39
CA SER A 155 -6.95 -18.90 -16.15
C SER A 155 -5.56 -18.26 -16.09
N ALA A 156 -5.44 -16.97 -16.39
CA ALA A 156 -4.14 -16.29 -16.33
C ALA A 156 -3.94 -15.63 -14.95
N LEU A 157 -2.75 -15.78 -14.40
CA LEU A 157 -2.29 -15.02 -13.24
C LEU A 157 -2.42 -13.51 -13.52
N PRO A 158 -2.77 -12.71 -12.51
CA PRO A 158 -2.81 -11.27 -12.65
C PRO A 158 -1.43 -10.75 -13.10
N GLN A 159 -1.46 -9.69 -13.88
CA GLN A 159 -0.28 -9.06 -14.45
C GLN A 159 -0.05 -7.71 -13.78
N ILE A 160 1.20 -7.27 -13.78
CA ILE A 160 1.62 -6.00 -13.21
C ILE A 160 2.65 -5.31 -14.10
N ARG A 161 2.59 -3.99 -14.18
CA ARG A 161 3.63 -3.14 -14.80
C ARG A 161 3.80 -1.86 -13.98
N THR A 162 5.01 -1.35 -13.98
CA THR A 162 5.29 -0.01 -13.49
C THR A 162 4.98 1.02 -14.56
N SER A 163 4.59 2.21 -14.12
CA SER A 163 4.44 3.39 -14.96
C SER A 163 5.32 4.53 -14.44
N SER A 164 5.73 5.42 -15.33
CA SER A 164 6.53 6.58 -14.95
C SER A 164 5.75 7.52 -14.03
N VAL A 165 6.45 8.08 -13.06
CA VAL A 165 5.94 9.12 -12.17
C VAL A 165 6.90 10.29 -12.21
N ARG A 166 6.38 11.50 -12.22
CA ARG A 166 7.21 12.73 -12.19
C ARG A 166 8.01 12.82 -10.89
N GLY A 167 9.24 13.26 -10.96
CA GLY A 167 10.13 13.39 -9.79
C GLY A 167 9.69 14.48 -8.79
N ASP A 168 8.85 15.43 -9.23
CA ASP A 168 8.28 16.50 -8.40
C ASP A 168 6.91 16.13 -7.80
N LEU A 169 6.36 14.95 -8.08
CA LEU A 169 5.12 14.48 -7.47
C LEU A 169 5.31 14.26 -5.96
N ARG A 170 4.33 14.68 -5.19
CA ARG A 170 4.22 14.50 -3.74
C ARG A 170 2.85 13.96 -3.39
N VAL A 171 2.79 13.28 -2.25
CA VAL A 171 1.56 12.77 -1.63
C VAL A 171 1.50 13.31 -0.21
N LEU A 172 0.52 14.14 0.10
CA LEU A 172 0.23 14.50 1.48
C LEU A 172 -0.75 13.48 2.05
N ALA A 173 -0.27 12.60 2.90
CA ALA A 173 -1.09 11.61 3.59
C ALA A 173 -1.61 12.18 4.90
N LEU A 174 -2.93 12.25 5.04
CA LEU A 174 -3.65 12.70 6.23
C LEU A 174 -4.25 11.46 6.90
N VAL A 175 -3.67 11.08 8.03
CA VAL A 175 -3.95 9.79 8.70
C VAL A 175 -4.76 10.04 9.95
N PRO A 176 -6.03 9.59 10.03
CA PRO A 176 -6.84 9.73 11.24
C PRO A 176 -6.47 8.67 12.29
N SER A 177 -6.99 8.86 13.51
CA SER A 177 -6.88 7.88 14.60
C SER A 177 -7.78 6.65 14.39
N GLU A 178 -8.87 6.80 13.64
CA GLU A 178 -9.84 5.73 13.36
C GLU A 178 -9.21 4.65 12.49
N VAL A 179 -9.69 3.41 12.67
CA VAL A 179 -9.30 2.24 11.88
C VAL A 179 -10.49 1.76 11.05
N LEU A 180 -10.20 1.24 9.85
CA LEU A 180 -11.21 0.60 9.01
C LEU A 180 -10.65 -0.69 8.42
N LEU A 181 -11.39 -1.78 8.60
CA LEU A 181 -11.06 -3.07 8.01
C LEU A 181 -11.44 -3.09 6.53
N THR A 182 -10.57 -3.62 5.68
CA THR A 182 -10.75 -3.69 4.22
C THR A 182 -12.01 -4.43 3.82
N ASP A 183 -12.36 -5.51 4.52
CA ASP A 183 -13.57 -6.30 4.25
C ASP A 183 -14.85 -5.49 4.44
N SER A 184 -14.90 -4.64 5.48
CA SER A 184 -16.03 -3.73 5.70
C SER A 184 -16.17 -2.72 4.58
N ALA A 185 -15.03 -2.17 4.10
CA ALA A 185 -15.03 -1.22 2.99
C ALA A 185 -15.46 -1.88 1.66
N ARG A 186 -15.11 -3.15 1.43
CA ARG A 186 -15.49 -3.89 0.23
C ARG A 186 -16.97 -4.28 0.22
N SER A 187 -17.54 -4.63 1.36
CA SER A 187 -18.97 -4.98 1.49
C SER A 187 -19.94 -3.79 1.25
N ALA A 188 -19.45 -2.55 1.34
CA ALA A 188 -20.25 -1.36 1.04
C ALA A 188 -20.41 -1.05 -0.46
N LEU A 189 -19.70 -1.77 -1.32
CA LEU A 189 -19.75 -1.52 -2.77
C LEU A 189 -21.02 -2.08 -3.41
N PRO A 190 -21.59 -1.36 -4.41
CA PRO A 190 -22.72 -1.86 -5.17
C PRO A 190 -22.30 -3.03 -6.07
N LYS A 191 -23.25 -3.90 -6.40
CA LYS A 191 -23.02 -4.99 -7.37
C LYS A 191 -22.99 -4.48 -8.81
N GLU A 192 -23.60 -3.36 -9.08
CA GLU A 192 -23.76 -2.75 -10.41
C GLU A 192 -23.58 -1.24 -10.29
N VAL A 193 -23.02 -0.63 -11.32
CA VAL A 193 -22.86 0.83 -11.42
C VAL A 193 -23.48 1.32 -12.73
N PRO A 194 -24.03 2.55 -12.79
CA PRO A 194 -24.53 3.14 -14.02
C PRO A 194 -23.44 3.21 -15.08
N LEU A 195 -23.78 2.94 -16.35
CA LEU A 195 -22.82 2.99 -17.45
C LEU A 195 -22.15 4.37 -17.58
N VAL A 196 -22.88 5.45 -17.31
CA VAL A 196 -22.33 6.81 -17.34
C VAL A 196 -21.22 6.99 -16.31
N ASP A 197 -21.36 6.44 -15.11
CA ASP A 197 -20.36 6.50 -14.05
C ASP A 197 -19.14 5.64 -14.40
N ALA A 198 -19.36 4.45 -14.98
CA ALA A 198 -18.28 3.60 -15.46
C ALA A 198 -17.45 4.29 -16.56
N VAL A 199 -18.09 4.94 -17.53
CA VAL A 199 -17.40 5.69 -18.60
C VAL A 199 -16.62 6.88 -18.04
N ALA A 200 -17.21 7.65 -17.12
CA ALA A 200 -16.53 8.75 -16.44
C ALA A 200 -15.29 8.26 -15.68
N ASN A 201 -15.44 7.15 -14.95
CA ASN A 201 -14.33 6.57 -14.17
C ASN A 201 -13.19 6.04 -15.06
N ILE A 202 -13.52 5.41 -16.20
CA ILE A 202 -12.52 4.97 -17.20
C ILE A 202 -11.72 6.16 -17.72
N ALA A 203 -12.38 7.26 -18.06
CA ALA A 203 -11.72 8.48 -18.53
C ALA A 203 -10.77 9.06 -17.47
N CYS A 204 -11.23 9.15 -16.20
CA CYS A 204 -10.42 9.64 -15.10
C CYS A 204 -9.23 8.71 -14.81
N ALA A 205 -9.40 7.40 -14.81
CA ALA A 205 -8.31 6.43 -14.59
C ALA A 205 -7.24 6.51 -15.69
N ALA A 206 -7.65 6.63 -16.96
CA ALA A 206 -6.71 6.83 -18.06
C ALA A 206 -5.97 8.18 -17.96
N LEU A 207 -6.70 9.26 -17.63
CA LEU A 207 -6.13 10.58 -17.42
C LEU A 207 -5.16 10.62 -16.24
N LEU A 208 -5.44 9.84 -15.18
CA LEU A 208 -4.59 9.80 -13.98
C LEU A 208 -3.18 9.27 -14.28
N VAL A 209 -3.05 8.24 -15.10
CA VAL A 209 -1.73 7.73 -15.50
C VAL A 209 -0.95 8.80 -16.26
N HIS A 210 -1.61 9.56 -17.15
CA HIS A 210 -1.01 10.70 -17.85
C HIS A 210 -0.63 11.82 -16.86
N ALA A 211 -1.53 12.20 -15.97
CA ALA A 211 -1.32 13.27 -14.98
C ALA A 211 -0.10 13.00 -14.08
N LEU A 212 0.00 11.77 -13.56
CA LEU A 212 1.09 11.36 -12.68
C LEU A 212 2.45 11.30 -13.39
N GLY A 213 2.46 10.95 -14.68
CA GLY A 213 3.70 10.80 -15.44
C GLY A 213 4.15 12.05 -16.21
N GLN A 214 3.21 12.88 -16.67
CA GLN A 214 3.50 13.94 -17.66
C GLN A 214 2.91 15.30 -17.30
N ASP A 215 1.62 15.39 -17.00
CA ASP A 215 0.93 16.68 -16.84
C ASP A 215 0.14 16.76 -15.52
N PRO A 216 0.74 17.25 -14.41
CA PRO A 216 0.07 17.35 -13.13
C PRO A 216 -1.04 18.41 -13.08
N SER A 217 -1.17 19.27 -14.08
CA SER A 217 -2.22 20.29 -14.10
C SER A 217 -3.63 19.72 -14.15
N VAL A 218 -3.78 18.48 -14.62
CA VAL A 218 -5.07 17.76 -14.71
C VAL A 218 -5.30 16.78 -13.55
N LEU A 219 -4.46 16.77 -12.50
CA LEU A 219 -4.61 15.85 -11.34
C LEU A 219 -5.96 15.96 -10.66
N PHE A 220 -6.51 17.18 -10.53
CA PHE A 220 -7.81 17.38 -9.90
C PHE A 220 -8.94 16.63 -10.63
N ASP A 221 -8.99 16.76 -11.94
CA ASP A 221 -9.98 16.07 -12.77
C ASP A 221 -9.71 14.56 -12.83
N ALA A 222 -8.42 14.19 -12.96
CA ALA A 222 -7.98 12.82 -13.05
C ALA A 222 -8.23 11.98 -11.79
N THR A 223 -8.41 12.62 -10.64
CA THR A 223 -8.65 11.95 -9.34
C THR A 223 -10.13 11.85 -8.97
N GLN A 224 -11.05 12.12 -9.89
CA GLN A 224 -12.47 11.89 -9.66
C GLN A 224 -12.80 10.40 -9.70
N ASP A 225 -13.62 9.94 -8.76
CA ASP A 225 -14.02 8.55 -8.64
C ASP A 225 -15.54 8.43 -8.46
N THR A 226 -16.14 7.53 -9.20
CA THR A 226 -17.56 7.20 -9.16
C THR A 226 -17.83 5.74 -8.78
N LEU A 227 -16.77 4.93 -8.55
CA LEU A 227 -16.91 3.50 -8.35
C LEU A 227 -16.86 3.05 -6.89
N HIS A 228 -16.11 3.75 -6.01
CA HIS A 228 -15.93 3.24 -4.66
C HIS A 228 -16.04 4.29 -3.54
N GLN A 229 -15.43 5.47 -3.66
CA GLN A 229 -15.41 6.46 -2.58
C GLN A 229 -16.82 6.93 -2.17
N PRO A 230 -17.76 7.23 -3.10
CA PRO A 230 -19.10 7.65 -2.73
C PRO A 230 -19.85 6.60 -1.91
N TYR A 231 -19.72 5.33 -2.26
CA TYR A 231 -20.41 4.22 -1.59
C TYR A 231 -19.82 3.92 -0.21
N ARG A 232 -18.54 4.21 0.00
CA ARG A 232 -17.83 4.02 1.27
C ARG A 232 -17.93 5.21 2.22
N ALA A 233 -18.45 6.34 1.76
CA ALA A 233 -18.47 7.61 2.50
C ALA A 233 -19.03 7.49 3.92
N ALA A 234 -20.09 6.69 4.12
CA ALA A 234 -20.71 6.47 5.42
C ALA A 234 -19.84 5.69 6.43
N LEU A 235 -18.83 4.96 5.94
CA LEU A 235 -17.92 4.20 6.81
C LEU A 235 -16.84 5.06 7.46
N TYR A 236 -16.53 6.22 6.87
CA TYR A 236 -15.52 7.17 7.36
C TYR A 236 -15.97 8.62 7.17
N PRO A 237 -16.99 9.07 7.90
CA PRO A 237 -17.58 10.41 7.71
C PRO A 237 -16.56 11.55 7.90
N GLY A 238 -15.59 11.40 8.81
CA GLY A 238 -14.50 12.36 9.01
C GLY A 238 -13.62 12.49 7.75
N SER A 239 -13.18 11.36 7.19
CA SER A 239 -12.37 11.34 5.95
C SER A 239 -13.15 11.90 4.77
N HIS A 240 -14.44 11.57 4.64
CA HIS A 240 -15.28 12.10 3.58
C HIS A 240 -15.48 13.62 3.71
N GLY A 241 -15.65 14.14 4.92
CA GLY A 241 -15.71 15.58 5.19
C GLY A 241 -14.43 16.30 4.78
N LEU A 242 -13.27 15.77 5.20
CA LEU A 242 -11.95 16.31 4.84
C LEU A 242 -11.71 16.24 3.34
N LEU A 243 -11.99 15.10 2.70
CA LEU A 243 -11.93 14.93 1.26
C LEU A 243 -12.74 16.00 0.53
N ALA A 244 -14.00 16.19 0.91
CA ALA A 244 -14.89 17.18 0.31
C ALA A 244 -14.38 18.62 0.51
N ALA A 245 -13.86 18.95 1.70
CA ALA A 245 -13.30 20.27 2.02
C ALA A 245 -12.05 20.59 1.17
N LEU A 246 -11.18 19.60 0.93
CA LEU A 246 -9.99 19.73 0.11
C LEU A 246 -10.37 19.84 -1.38
N ARG A 247 -11.25 18.98 -1.88
CA ARG A 247 -11.69 19.03 -3.27
C ARG A 247 -12.43 20.33 -3.62
N LYS A 248 -13.25 20.86 -2.69
CA LYS A 248 -13.88 22.19 -2.86
C LYS A 248 -12.88 23.32 -3.05
N ARG A 249 -11.64 23.14 -2.60
CA ARG A 249 -10.51 24.09 -2.78
C ARG A 249 -9.64 23.81 -3.99
N GLY A 250 -9.99 22.83 -4.82
CA GLY A 250 -9.27 22.45 -6.03
C GLY A 250 -8.12 21.47 -5.83
N TYR A 251 -7.97 20.86 -4.65
CA TYR A 251 -6.91 19.88 -4.40
C TYR A 251 -7.32 18.48 -4.88
N ALA A 252 -6.38 17.76 -5.47
CA ALA A 252 -6.55 16.39 -5.96
C ALA A 252 -6.52 15.38 -4.79
N ALA A 253 -7.52 15.47 -3.92
CA ALA A 253 -7.67 14.62 -2.75
C ALA A 253 -8.45 13.34 -3.10
N VAL A 254 -8.00 12.22 -2.55
CA VAL A 254 -8.60 10.87 -2.72
C VAL A 254 -8.54 10.11 -1.39
N ILE A 255 -9.34 9.05 -1.26
CA ILE A 255 -9.16 8.07 -0.19
C ILE A 255 -8.03 7.10 -0.58
N SER A 256 -7.09 6.89 0.32
CA SER A 256 -5.99 5.93 0.15
C SER A 256 -6.49 4.51 0.40
N GLY A 257 -6.42 3.64 -0.59
CA GLY A 257 -6.85 2.25 -0.50
C GLY A 257 -8.31 2.10 -0.06
N ALA A 258 -8.53 1.32 1.00
CA ALA A 258 -9.86 1.18 1.62
C ALA A 258 -10.22 2.37 2.53
N GLY A 259 -9.30 3.24 2.83
CA GLY A 259 -9.40 4.33 3.80
C GLY A 259 -9.00 3.87 5.20
N PRO A 260 -9.17 4.72 6.23
CA PRO A 260 -9.74 6.06 6.21
C PRO A 260 -8.75 7.19 5.84
N THR A 261 -7.47 6.92 5.55
CA THR A 261 -6.50 7.95 5.15
C THR A 261 -6.95 8.72 3.92
N VAL A 262 -6.83 10.05 3.97
CA VAL A 262 -6.99 10.93 2.80
C VAL A 262 -5.59 11.23 2.24
N ALA A 263 -5.39 10.98 0.95
CA ALA A 263 -4.16 11.31 0.23
C ALA A 263 -4.44 12.47 -0.73
N VAL A 264 -3.54 13.46 -0.75
CA VAL A 264 -3.61 14.57 -1.70
C VAL A 264 -2.41 14.48 -2.65
N LEU A 265 -2.69 14.28 -3.93
CA LEU A 265 -1.67 14.24 -4.98
C LEU A 265 -1.38 15.67 -5.43
N HIS A 266 -0.10 16.07 -5.44
CA HIS A 266 0.30 17.44 -5.76
C HIS A 266 1.76 17.49 -6.21
N THR A 267 2.20 18.62 -6.77
CA THR A 267 3.60 18.85 -7.06
C THR A 267 4.34 19.42 -5.85
N GLN A 268 5.65 19.24 -5.79
CA GLN A 268 6.49 19.76 -4.71
C GLN A 268 6.29 21.28 -4.46
N GLU A 269 6.07 22.05 -5.51
CA GLU A 269 5.83 23.48 -5.42
C GLU A 269 4.58 23.83 -4.61
N GLN A 270 3.55 22.99 -4.66
CA GLN A 270 2.29 23.19 -3.94
C GLN A 270 2.33 22.78 -2.47
N SER A 271 3.39 22.09 -2.02
CA SER A 271 3.43 21.44 -0.70
C SER A 271 3.24 22.40 0.47
N GLU A 272 3.94 23.53 0.47
CA GLU A 272 3.88 24.51 1.59
C GLU A 272 2.50 25.17 1.70
N GLU A 273 1.89 25.49 0.58
CA GLU A 273 0.55 26.07 0.55
C GLU A 273 -0.48 25.05 1.02
N LEU A 274 -0.42 23.82 0.51
CA LEU A 274 -1.32 22.75 0.89
C LEU A 274 -1.26 22.45 2.40
N ILE A 275 -0.05 22.35 2.98
CA ILE A 275 0.11 22.13 4.44
C ILE A 275 -0.54 23.27 5.21
N ARG A 276 -0.31 24.53 4.85
CA ARG A 276 -0.97 25.68 5.52
C ARG A 276 -2.50 25.66 5.41
N VAL A 277 -3.03 25.20 4.28
CA VAL A 277 -4.47 25.04 4.08
C VAL A 277 -5.01 23.94 5.00
N VAL A 278 -4.33 22.78 5.06
CA VAL A 278 -4.73 21.66 5.92
C VAL A 278 -4.68 22.04 7.39
N ASP A 279 -3.65 22.74 7.85
CA ASP A 279 -3.54 23.21 9.24
C ASP A 279 -4.70 24.15 9.65
N GLY A 280 -5.26 24.87 8.68
CA GLY A 280 -6.41 25.74 8.89
C GLY A 280 -7.78 25.05 8.81
N LEU A 281 -7.83 23.74 8.45
CA LEU A 281 -9.09 23.01 8.34
C LEU A 281 -9.50 22.38 9.66
N THR A 282 -10.72 22.63 10.10
CA THR A 282 -11.31 22.00 11.29
C THR A 282 -11.44 20.47 11.11
N GLU A 283 -11.71 20.04 9.91
CA GLU A 283 -11.83 18.63 9.51
C GLU A 283 -10.53 17.85 9.64
N ALA A 284 -9.37 18.54 9.64
CA ALA A 284 -8.05 17.93 9.77
C ALA A 284 -7.51 17.93 11.22
N GLN A 285 -8.25 18.46 12.19
CA GLN A 285 -7.79 18.50 13.58
C GLN A 285 -7.61 17.09 14.16
N GLY A 286 -6.43 16.83 14.74
CA GLY A 286 -6.09 15.54 15.34
C GLY A 286 -5.59 14.49 14.32
N TRP A 287 -5.45 14.85 13.06
CA TRP A 287 -4.88 13.96 12.03
C TRP A 287 -3.35 14.07 12.02
N GLN A 288 -2.69 12.95 11.76
CA GLN A 288 -1.26 12.95 11.47
C GLN A 288 -1.04 13.34 10.01
N ILE A 289 -0.08 14.23 9.76
CA ILE A 289 0.22 14.79 8.43
C ILE A 289 1.60 14.30 8.00
N HIS A 290 1.68 13.60 6.87
CA HIS A 290 2.92 13.08 6.32
C HIS A 290 3.08 13.55 4.87
N LEU A 291 4.15 14.31 4.59
CA LEU A 291 4.53 14.68 3.23
C LEU A 291 5.48 13.62 2.68
N LEU A 292 5.01 12.89 1.68
CA LEU A 292 5.67 11.71 1.13
C LEU A 292 5.96 11.87 -0.36
N ARG A 293 6.87 11.04 -0.86
CA ARG A 293 7.19 10.89 -2.27
C ARG A 293 6.83 9.49 -2.74
N PRO A 294 6.67 9.28 -4.06
CA PRO A 294 6.73 7.95 -4.61
C PRO A 294 8.01 7.24 -4.16
N GLY A 295 7.87 6.02 -3.63
CA GLY A 295 8.95 5.26 -3.01
C GLY A 295 9.43 4.09 -3.87
N ASP A 296 10.58 3.51 -3.49
CA ASP A 296 11.07 2.27 -4.05
C ASP A 296 10.25 1.08 -3.52
N GLY A 297 10.32 -0.07 -4.22
CA GLY A 297 9.75 -1.34 -3.77
C GLY A 297 10.53 -1.98 -2.63
N ALA A 298 10.07 -3.15 -2.22
CA ALA A 298 10.76 -3.95 -1.21
C ALA A 298 12.21 -4.22 -1.61
N ARG A 299 13.12 -4.07 -0.66
CA ARG A 299 14.55 -4.30 -0.89
C ARG A 299 15.21 -5.00 0.30
N ALA A 300 16.13 -5.89 -0.01
CA ALA A 300 17.02 -6.45 1.00
C ALA A 300 17.94 -5.36 1.56
N VAL A 301 18.21 -5.44 2.86
CA VAL A 301 19.12 -4.55 3.57
C VAL A 301 20.03 -5.39 4.46
N THR A 302 21.15 -4.81 4.93
CA THR A 302 22.04 -5.53 5.85
C THR A 302 21.34 -5.71 7.21
N PRO A 303 21.23 -6.95 7.73
CA PRO A 303 20.69 -7.19 9.07
C PRO A 303 21.49 -6.43 10.15
N ARG A 304 20.79 -5.85 11.10
CA ARG A 304 21.46 -5.18 12.24
C ARG A 304 22.16 -6.21 13.11
N THR A 305 23.38 -5.88 13.57
CA THR A 305 24.18 -6.73 14.46
C THR A 305 23.56 -6.88 15.86
#